data_801f4351ec2d7c9f0994f11c5c25a0a3
#
_entry.id   801f4351ec2d7c9f0994f11c5c25a0a3
#
_cell.length_a   1.000
_cell.length_b   1.000
_cell.length_c   1.000
_cell.angle_alpha   90.00
_cell.angle_beta   90.00
_cell.angle_gamma   90.00
#
_symmetry.space_group_name_H-M   'P 1'
#
loop_
_entity.id
_entity.type
_entity.pdbx_description
1 polymer ?
#
loop_
_entity_poly.entity_id
_entity_poly.type
_entity_poly.pdbx_seq_one_letter_code
_entity_poly.pdbx_strand_id
1 'polypeptide(L)'
;MSAACPKGHTSEALDYCSVCGTPMTTAAPAAGVTVERCPNCGSPPGSATACLECGYLLGAPDVVAPWEEQNWEILVRPDRVFYESQEPDGMDFPEQTSTRRFLLTGDHVRIGRHSSTRGIDAEIDLSGALEDTGVSHRHAVLMRQPEGNWALVDLDSTNGTFLNADAEPILANHPIALSDGDQIHIGGWTTLTIERLDPASVARLEAESRPSKDTRNLARGRRPWEVGLLGPLRLVVAGQEVPITAAKTRAVLALLALRVGAPMSVPDLEWALWGEDEPKTAGTALRGYIASLRKLLPDRAIETTPQGAYRLVGSKYSVDVFRFERQCALGHSVLLSGHPGAAAAELARALELWRGEPLLDLADGPAGGATEVVGLMERRATAEEDLFEARLQLGDHQNLVADLRPAVDAEPLRQRRWAQLMLALHRCGRQAEALSSFQRLRSLLGEHGLEPSAELVELDQGIAFERAELAWTAPTEAGGAPPPVVSS
;
A
#
# COMPACT_ATOMS: atom_id res chain seq x y z
N MET A 1 40.04 -32.81 -17.61
CA MET A 1 39.86 -33.25 -16.20
C MET A 1 38.38 -33.52 -16.05
N SER A 2 38.00 -34.71 -15.63
CA SER A 2 36.58 -35.03 -15.42
C SER A 2 36.27 -34.84 -13.93
N ALA A 3 35.08 -34.26 -13.65
CA ALA A 3 34.55 -34.07 -12.31
C ALA A 3 33.31 -34.93 -12.10
N ALA A 4 33.04 -35.37 -10.88
CA ALA A 4 31.84 -36.11 -10.56
C ALA A 4 30.70 -35.15 -10.19
N CYS A 5 29.51 -35.30 -10.81
CA CYS A 5 28.36 -34.49 -10.47
C CYS A 5 27.71 -34.97 -9.15
N PRO A 6 26.86 -34.15 -8.50
CA PRO A 6 26.16 -34.52 -7.26
C PRO A 6 25.30 -35.79 -7.33
N LYS A 7 24.94 -36.23 -8.55
CA LYS A 7 24.19 -37.48 -8.80
C LYS A 7 25.12 -38.67 -9.15
N GLY A 8 26.46 -38.50 -9.02
CA GLY A 8 27.45 -39.56 -9.19
C GLY A 8 27.89 -39.84 -10.63
N HIS A 9 27.50 -39.04 -11.63
CA HIS A 9 27.96 -39.16 -13.01
C HIS A 9 29.29 -38.46 -13.20
N THR A 10 30.18 -39.02 -14.00
CA THR A 10 31.44 -38.38 -14.40
C THR A 10 31.19 -37.51 -15.64
N SER A 11 31.54 -36.21 -15.58
CA SER A 11 31.36 -35.25 -16.66
C SER A 11 32.69 -34.57 -17.01
N GLU A 12 32.90 -34.30 -18.29
CA GLU A 12 34.03 -33.53 -18.79
C GLU A 12 33.76 -32.02 -18.77
N ALA A 13 32.50 -31.62 -18.71
CA ALA A 13 32.06 -30.24 -18.54
C ALA A 13 32.15 -29.87 -17.06
N LEU A 14 32.61 -28.63 -16.77
CA LEU A 14 32.83 -28.16 -15.37
C LEU A 14 31.67 -27.32 -14.82
N ASP A 15 30.73 -26.98 -15.65
CA ASP A 15 29.55 -26.15 -15.34
C ASP A 15 28.30 -27.02 -15.12
N TYR A 16 27.99 -27.93 -16.05
CA TYR A 16 26.84 -28.85 -15.99
C TYR A 16 27.25 -30.28 -16.34
N CYS A 17 26.63 -31.26 -15.68
CA CYS A 17 26.85 -32.66 -15.98
C CYS A 17 26.33 -33.00 -17.39
N SER A 18 27.20 -33.44 -18.29
CA SER A 18 26.87 -33.84 -19.65
C SER A 18 25.92 -35.05 -19.74
N VAL A 19 25.67 -35.76 -18.62
CA VAL A 19 24.80 -36.95 -18.57
C VAL A 19 23.40 -36.60 -18.07
N CYS A 20 23.26 -35.67 -17.10
CA CYS A 20 22.00 -35.40 -16.44
C CYS A 20 21.66 -33.91 -16.29
N GLY A 21 22.44 -33.00 -16.85
CA GLY A 21 22.17 -31.56 -16.82
C GLY A 21 22.31 -30.91 -15.43
N THR A 22 22.78 -31.64 -14.41
CA THR A 22 22.92 -31.09 -13.04
C THR A 22 24.12 -30.16 -12.98
N PRO A 23 24.00 -28.94 -12.36
CA PRO A 23 25.14 -28.04 -12.16
C PRO A 23 26.28 -28.71 -11.39
N MET A 24 27.52 -28.50 -11.85
CA MET A 24 28.72 -29.09 -11.27
C MET A 24 29.35 -28.23 -10.16
N THR A 25 28.94 -26.96 -10.06
CA THR A 25 29.39 -26.08 -8.99
C THR A 25 28.71 -26.44 -7.67
N THR A 26 29.49 -26.87 -6.71
CA THR A 26 29.09 -27.04 -5.31
C THR A 26 29.00 -25.67 -4.59
N ALA A 27 28.21 -24.75 -5.08
CA ALA A 27 27.61 -23.82 -4.17
C ALA A 27 26.54 -24.65 -3.45
N ALA A 28 26.80 -25.01 -2.19
CA ALA A 28 25.78 -25.62 -1.36
C ALA A 28 24.54 -24.72 -1.45
N PRO A 29 23.33 -25.25 -1.71
CA PRO A 29 22.13 -24.46 -1.52
C PRO A 29 22.22 -23.96 -0.08
N ALA A 30 22.18 -22.65 0.11
CA ALA A 30 22.00 -22.06 1.43
C ALA A 30 20.84 -22.82 2.05
N ALA A 31 21.06 -23.39 3.23
CA ALA A 31 20.08 -24.23 3.92
C ALA A 31 18.76 -23.46 3.90
N GLY A 32 17.75 -24.02 3.24
CA GLY A 32 16.48 -23.35 3.07
C GLY A 32 15.96 -23.01 4.45
N VAL A 33 15.88 -21.73 4.78
CA VAL A 33 15.20 -21.23 5.95
C VAL A 33 13.74 -21.53 5.68
N THR A 34 13.22 -22.56 6.33
CA THR A 34 11.78 -22.84 6.34
C THR A 34 11.13 -21.74 7.18
N VAL A 35 10.78 -20.66 6.55
CA VAL A 35 10.02 -19.58 7.17
C VAL A 35 8.56 -20.03 7.17
N GLU A 36 7.98 -20.29 8.34
CA GLU A 36 6.58 -20.71 8.45
C GLU A 36 5.61 -19.62 7.98
N ARG A 37 6.03 -18.37 8.04
CA ARG A 37 5.26 -17.19 7.58
C ARG A 37 6.17 -16.20 6.90
N CYS A 38 5.67 -15.55 5.86
CA CYS A 38 6.38 -14.48 5.17
C CYS A 38 6.64 -13.29 6.11
N PRO A 39 7.90 -12.82 6.25
CA PRO A 39 8.22 -11.69 7.10
C PRO A 39 7.53 -10.39 6.66
N ASN A 40 7.19 -10.27 5.38
CA ASN A 40 6.60 -9.06 4.82
C ASN A 40 5.05 -9.00 4.95
N CYS A 41 4.33 -10.09 4.77
CA CYS A 41 2.86 -10.10 4.76
C CYS A 41 2.22 -11.11 5.73
N GLY A 42 3.00 -11.89 6.48
CA GLY A 42 2.52 -12.87 7.43
C GLY A 42 1.87 -14.12 6.82
N SER A 43 1.67 -14.17 5.51
CA SER A 43 1.07 -15.33 4.82
C SER A 43 2.02 -16.53 4.79
N PRO A 44 1.52 -17.78 4.71
CA PRO A 44 2.37 -18.95 4.49
C PRO A 44 3.11 -18.77 3.16
N PRO A 45 4.45 -18.81 3.14
CA PRO A 45 5.22 -18.47 1.95
C PRO A 45 5.22 -19.55 0.86
N GLY A 46 4.65 -20.71 1.14
CA GLY A 46 4.75 -21.88 0.26
C GLY A 46 6.18 -22.49 0.26
N SER A 47 6.49 -23.27 -0.76
CA SER A 47 7.82 -23.88 -0.96
C SER A 47 8.76 -23.02 -1.84
N ALA A 48 8.37 -21.81 -2.15
CA ALA A 48 9.05 -20.91 -3.08
C ALA A 48 10.16 -20.08 -2.40
N THR A 49 11.08 -19.58 -3.19
CA THR A 49 12.10 -18.62 -2.75
C THR A 49 11.55 -17.19 -2.56
N ALA A 50 10.31 -16.97 -2.98
CA ALA A 50 9.58 -15.73 -2.77
C ALA A 50 8.18 -16.02 -2.21
N CYS A 51 7.62 -15.12 -1.41
CA CYS A 51 6.27 -15.22 -0.90
C CYS A 51 5.24 -15.08 -2.02
N LEU A 52 4.34 -16.06 -2.15
CA LEU A 52 3.28 -16.08 -3.18
C LEU A 52 2.26 -14.95 -3.03
N GLU A 53 2.13 -14.40 -1.82
CA GLU A 53 1.15 -13.35 -1.54
C GLU A 53 1.69 -11.93 -1.80
N CYS A 54 2.98 -11.68 -1.53
CA CYS A 54 3.55 -10.33 -1.62
C CYS A 54 4.87 -10.25 -2.40
N GLY A 55 5.40 -11.38 -2.89
CA GLY A 55 6.65 -11.42 -3.64
C GLY A 55 7.94 -11.30 -2.81
N TYR A 56 7.86 -11.25 -1.47
CA TYR A 56 9.03 -11.12 -0.61
C TYR A 56 10.00 -12.30 -0.76
N LEU A 57 11.30 -12.04 -1.03
CA LEU A 57 12.34 -13.07 -1.15
C LEU A 57 12.69 -13.64 0.22
N LEU A 58 12.46 -14.94 0.37
CA LEU A 58 12.74 -15.68 1.59
C LEU A 58 14.20 -16.11 1.60
N GLY A 59 14.99 -15.50 2.47
CA GLY A 59 16.40 -15.84 2.66
C GLY A 59 17.41 -14.88 2.03
N ALA A 60 16.99 -13.70 1.58
CA ALA A 60 17.93 -12.62 1.27
C ALA A 60 18.56 -12.11 2.59
N PRO A 61 19.88 -11.94 2.67
CA PRO A 61 20.49 -11.37 3.87
C PRO A 61 20.10 -9.90 4.00
N ASP A 62 19.73 -9.46 5.21
CA ASP A 62 19.54 -8.05 5.55
C ASP A 62 20.88 -7.29 5.49
N VAL A 63 21.30 -6.94 4.28
CA VAL A 63 22.44 -6.05 4.08
C VAL A 63 21.92 -4.71 3.60
N VAL A 64 21.76 -3.79 4.53
CA VAL A 64 21.54 -2.37 4.22
C VAL A 64 22.88 -1.79 3.78
N ALA A 65 23.17 -1.80 2.48
CA ALA A 65 24.26 -1.04 1.90
C ALA A 65 23.77 0.38 1.57
N PRO A 66 24.58 1.44 1.76
CA PRO A 66 24.22 2.77 1.34
C PRO A 66 24.17 2.79 -0.20
N TRP A 67 22.94 2.96 -0.74
CA TRP A 67 22.72 3.07 -2.18
C TRP A 67 23.31 4.39 -2.69
N GLU A 68 24.25 4.33 -3.60
CA GLU A 68 24.40 5.42 -4.56
C GLU A 68 23.14 5.43 -5.41
N GLU A 69 22.46 6.57 -5.49
CA GLU A 69 21.11 6.76 -6.08
C GLU A 69 21.08 6.32 -7.55
N GLN A 70 20.87 5.02 -7.79
CA GLN A 70 20.56 4.53 -9.12
C GLN A 70 19.05 4.68 -9.31
N ASN A 71 18.66 5.68 -10.09
CA ASN A 71 17.26 5.89 -10.45
C ASN A 71 16.90 5.03 -11.65
N TRP A 72 15.75 4.35 -11.55
CA TRP A 72 15.22 3.49 -12.61
C TRP A 72 13.79 3.90 -12.93
N GLU A 73 13.39 3.74 -14.19
CA GLU A 73 12.01 3.92 -14.61
C GLU A 73 11.49 2.71 -15.38
N ILE A 74 10.16 2.58 -15.41
CA ILE A 74 9.44 1.65 -16.27
C ILE A 74 8.61 2.44 -17.27
N LEU A 75 8.78 2.12 -18.54
CA LEU A 75 7.97 2.60 -19.65
C LEU A 75 6.94 1.54 -20.00
N VAL A 76 5.68 1.83 -19.85
CA VAL A 76 4.56 0.94 -20.18
C VAL A 76 3.93 1.37 -21.47
N ARG A 77 3.82 0.47 -22.45
CA ARG A 77 3.20 0.73 -23.75
C ARG A 77 2.48 -0.50 -24.29
N PRO A 78 1.44 -0.33 -25.11
CA PRO A 78 0.92 -1.40 -25.96
C PRO A 78 1.97 -1.81 -26.99
N ASP A 79 2.14 -3.10 -27.21
CA ASP A 79 3.07 -3.65 -28.19
C ASP A 79 2.33 -4.55 -29.20
N ARG A 80 2.26 -4.08 -30.44
CA ARG A 80 1.55 -4.79 -31.50
C ARG A 80 2.28 -6.07 -31.92
N VAL A 81 3.62 -6.08 -31.87
CA VAL A 81 4.41 -7.26 -32.25
C VAL A 81 4.17 -8.37 -31.23
N PHE A 82 4.17 -8.05 -29.96
CA PHE A 82 3.84 -9.00 -28.90
C PHE A 82 2.39 -9.49 -29.03
N TYR A 83 1.43 -8.58 -29.24
CA TYR A 83 0.02 -8.93 -29.46
C TYR A 83 -0.17 -9.93 -30.61
N GLU A 84 0.43 -9.66 -31.78
CA GLU A 84 0.34 -10.53 -32.95
C GLU A 84 1.02 -11.89 -32.72
N SER A 85 2.05 -11.96 -31.86
CA SER A 85 2.73 -13.22 -31.52
C SER A 85 1.92 -14.12 -30.58
N GLN A 86 1.03 -13.55 -29.76
CA GLN A 86 0.23 -14.29 -28.76
C GLN A 86 -1.09 -14.82 -29.34
N GLU A 87 -1.53 -14.33 -30.50
CA GLU A 87 -2.82 -14.68 -31.14
C GLU A 87 -3.99 -14.67 -30.12
N PRO A 88 -4.20 -13.58 -29.35
CA PRO A 88 -5.14 -13.59 -28.23
C PRO A 88 -6.58 -13.64 -28.71
N ASP A 89 -7.29 -14.71 -28.37
CA ASP A 89 -8.71 -14.90 -28.73
C ASP A 89 -9.58 -13.84 -28.02
N GLY A 90 -10.33 -13.06 -28.83
CA GLY A 90 -11.37 -12.15 -28.33
C GLY A 90 -10.89 -10.88 -27.65
N MET A 91 -9.63 -10.51 -27.76
CA MET A 91 -9.10 -9.23 -27.31
C MET A 91 -8.69 -8.37 -28.50
N ASP A 92 -9.18 -7.13 -28.56
CA ASP A 92 -8.81 -6.16 -29.58
C ASP A 92 -7.60 -5.34 -29.15
N PHE A 93 -6.65 -5.13 -30.06
CA PHE A 93 -5.52 -4.23 -29.79
C PHE A 93 -6.00 -2.77 -29.66
N PRO A 94 -5.54 -2.00 -28.66
CA PRO A 94 -6.04 -0.64 -28.41
C PRO A 94 -5.69 0.30 -29.57
N GLU A 95 -6.66 1.15 -29.98
CA GLU A 95 -6.46 2.17 -31.02
C GLU A 95 -5.51 3.29 -30.58
N GLN A 96 -5.47 3.58 -29.27
CA GLN A 96 -4.61 4.61 -28.69
C GLN A 96 -3.37 3.99 -28.08
N THR A 97 -2.20 4.40 -28.54
CA THR A 97 -0.90 3.92 -28.07
C THR A 97 -0.19 5.03 -27.31
N SER A 98 -0.50 5.23 -26.03
CA SER A 98 0.23 6.16 -25.17
C SER A 98 1.23 5.41 -24.29
N THR A 99 2.44 5.95 -24.17
CA THR A 99 3.44 5.44 -23.22
C THR A 99 3.19 6.05 -21.86
N ARG A 100 3.13 5.21 -20.82
CA ARG A 100 3.06 5.63 -19.40
C ARG A 100 4.43 5.42 -18.77
N ARG A 101 4.85 6.35 -17.91
CA ARG A 101 6.14 6.30 -17.21
C ARG A 101 5.92 6.14 -15.72
N PHE A 102 6.69 5.27 -15.10
CA PHE A 102 6.68 5.03 -13.66
C PHE A 102 8.11 5.04 -13.14
N LEU A 103 8.43 5.98 -12.25
CA LEU A 103 9.71 5.97 -11.54
C LEU A 103 9.68 4.84 -10.50
N LEU A 104 10.71 3.98 -10.51
CA LEU A 104 10.82 2.91 -9.54
C LEU A 104 11.33 3.46 -8.21
N THR A 105 10.49 3.42 -7.19
CA THR A 105 10.78 3.91 -5.84
C THR A 105 10.50 2.82 -4.80
N GLY A 106 11.29 2.78 -3.74
CA GLY A 106 11.17 1.74 -2.72
C GLY A 106 11.87 0.44 -3.11
N ASP A 107 11.60 -0.62 -2.34
CA ASP A 107 12.28 -1.92 -2.50
C ASP A 107 11.44 -2.93 -3.29
N HIS A 108 10.12 -2.69 -3.40
CA HIS A 108 9.17 -3.54 -4.10
C HIS A 108 8.19 -2.68 -4.89
N VAL A 109 7.92 -3.06 -6.15
CA VAL A 109 6.95 -2.40 -7.03
C VAL A 109 6.07 -3.48 -7.66
N ARG A 110 4.80 -3.53 -7.27
CA ARG A 110 3.82 -4.51 -7.78
C ARG A 110 3.27 -4.05 -9.12
N ILE A 111 3.08 -5.00 -10.01
CA ILE A 111 2.53 -4.83 -11.36
C ILE A 111 1.23 -5.62 -11.44
N GLY A 112 0.15 -4.97 -11.87
CA GLY A 112 -1.13 -5.66 -12.04
C GLY A 112 -2.29 -4.69 -12.27
N ARG A 113 -3.52 -5.21 -12.21
CA ARG A 113 -4.74 -4.41 -12.34
C ARG A 113 -5.36 -4.13 -10.97
N HIS A 114 -5.73 -2.89 -10.73
CA HIS A 114 -6.46 -2.52 -9.51
C HIS A 114 -7.75 -3.35 -9.35
N SER A 115 -8.06 -3.75 -8.11
CA SER A 115 -9.34 -4.38 -7.76
C SER A 115 -9.84 -3.88 -6.42
N SER A 116 -10.83 -3.01 -6.46
CA SER A 116 -11.48 -2.48 -5.25
C SER A 116 -12.21 -3.57 -4.44
N THR A 117 -12.77 -4.58 -5.12
CA THR A 117 -13.51 -5.68 -4.48
C THR A 117 -12.59 -6.66 -3.75
N ARG A 118 -11.31 -6.73 -4.13
CA ARG A 118 -10.30 -7.63 -3.54
C ARG A 118 -9.26 -6.88 -2.73
N GLY A 119 -9.32 -5.54 -2.64
CA GLY A 119 -8.34 -4.72 -1.94
C GLY A 119 -6.93 -4.81 -2.54
N ILE A 120 -6.83 -5.01 -3.88
CA ILE A 120 -5.55 -5.16 -4.56
C ILE A 120 -5.19 -3.83 -5.21
N ASP A 121 -4.09 -3.23 -4.75
CA ASP A 121 -3.44 -2.06 -5.33
C ASP A 121 -2.06 -2.45 -5.86
N ALA A 122 -1.75 -2.02 -7.08
CA ALA A 122 -0.43 -2.16 -7.68
C ALA A 122 0.18 -0.76 -7.88
N GLU A 123 1.48 -0.62 -7.64
CA GLU A 123 2.20 0.64 -7.87
C GLU A 123 2.24 0.95 -9.38
N ILE A 124 2.38 -0.09 -10.21
CA ILE A 124 2.18 -0.01 -11.67
C ILE A 124 0.78 -0.58 -11.96
N ASP A 125 -0.23 0.28 -11.78
CA ASP A 125 -1.62 -0.05 -12.05
C ASP A 125 -1.90 -0.01 -13.56
N LEU A 126 -2.29 -1.15 -14.13
CA LEU A 126 -2.59 -1.36 -15.54
C LEU A 126 -4.09 -1.40 -15.82
N SER A 127 -4.93 -0.99 -14.86
CA SER A 127 -6.36 -0.77 -15.07
C SER A 127 -6.63 0.57 -15.76
N GLY A 128 -7.84 0.76 -16.31
CA GLY A 128 -8.31 2.03 -16.87
C GLY A 128 -8.49 2.02 -18.39
N ALA A 129 -8.33 3.18 -19.05
CA ALA A 129 -8.72 3.38 -20.47
C ALA A 129 -7.94 2.52 -21.49
N LEU A 130 -6.79 1.96 -21.10
CA LEU A 130 -5.98 1.03 -21.88
C LEU A 130 -5.83 -0.28 -21.08
N GLU A 131 -6.93 -0.77 -20.53
CA GLU A 131 -6.93 -1.97 -19.71
C GLU A 131 -6.67 -3.22 -20.54
N ASP A 132 -5.52 -3.82 -20.33
CA ASP A 132 -5.20 -5.14 -20.85
C ASP A 132 -5.83 -6.21 -19.95
N THR A 133 -6.96 -6.78 -20.37
CA THR A 133 -7.68 -7.78 -19.58
C THR A 133 -6.90 -9.08 -19.39
N GLY A 134 -5.87 -9.31 -20.17
CA GLY A 134 -4.93 -10.42 -20.03
C GLY A 134 -3.95 -10.27 -18.87
N VAL A 135 -3.83 -9.05 -18.29
CA VAL A 135 -3.00 -8.83 -17.10
C VAL A 135 -3.76 -9.24 -15.86
N SER A 136 -3.17 -10.06 -15.00
CA SER A 136 -3.73 -10.46 -13.70
C SER A 136 -3.79 -9.29 -12.72
N HIS A 137 -4.67 -9.34 -11.72
CA HIS A 137 -4.73 -8.33 -10.66
C HIS A 137 -3.43 -8.25 -9.84
N ARG A 138 -2.80 -9.39 -9.59
CA ARG A 138 -1.43 -9.53 -9.08
C ARG A 138 -0.66 -10.29 -10.15
N HIS A 139 0.04 -9.56 -11.02
CA HIS A 139 0.71 -10.20 -12.15
C HIS A 139 2.17 -10.50 -11.85
N ALA A 140 2.91 -9.49 -11.48
CA ALA A 140 4.32 -9.59 -11.18
C ALA A 140 4.74 -8.58 -10.10
N VAL A 141 5.96 -8.74 -9.59
CA VAL A 141 6.59 -7.78 -8.68
C VAL A 141 8.03 -7.54 -9.11
N LEU A 142 8.42 -6.29 -9.11
CA LEU A 142 9.82 -5.88 -9.21
C LEU A 142 10.40 -5.74 -7.81
N MET A 143 11.58 -6.28 -7.60
CA MET A 143 12.25 -6.30 -6.31
C MET A 143 13.64 -5.71 -6.45
N ARG A 144 13.96 -4.73 -5.61
CA ARG A 144 15.27 -4.10 -5.59
C ARG A 144 16.29 -5.07 -5.01
N GLN A 145 17.41 -5.25 -5.70
CA GLN A 145 18.51 -6.09 -5.25
C GLN A 145 19.53 -5.27 -4.43
N PRO A 146 20.33 -5.91 -3.58
CA PRO A 146 21.36 -5.24 -2.79
C PRO A 146 22.33 -4.37 -3.60
N GLU A 147 22.58 -4.71 -4.85
CA GLU A 147 23.47 -3.99 -5.75
C GLU A 147 22.79 -2.79 -6.45
N GLY A 148 21.51 -2.49 -6.12
CA GLY A 148 20.73 -1.39 -6.70
C GLY A 148 20.04 -1.73 -8.03
N ASN A 149 20.23 -2.93 -8.57
CA ASN A 149 19.51 -3.45 -9.72
C ASN A 149 18.12 -3.97 -9.29
N TRP A 150 17.29 -4.37 -10.27
CA TRP A 150 15.98 -4.93 -10.02
C TRP A 150 15.91 -6.40 -10.46
N ALA A 151 15.09 -7.17 -9.79
CA ALA A 151 14.70 -8.50 -10.20
C ALA A 151 13.18 -8.54 -10.43
N LEU A 152 12.74 -9.32 -11.39
CA LEU A 152 11.35 -9.57 -11.73
C LEU A 152 10.93 -10.93 -11.18
N VAL A 153 9.74 -10.99 -10.58
CA VAL A 153 9.10 -12.23 -10.14
C VAL A 153 7.68 -12.26 -10.68
N ASP A 154 7.34 -13.28 -11.44
CA ASP A 154 5.95 -13.57 -11.82
C ASP A 154 5.21 -14.18 -10.62
N LEU A 155 4.02 -13.69 -10.31
CA LEU A 155 3.23 -14.12 -9.14
C LEU A 155 2.18 -15.19 -9.52
N ASP A 156 2.57 -16.15 -10.34
CA ASP A 156 1.70 -17.20 -10.89
C ASP A 156 0.55 -16.56 -11.72
N SER A 157 0.96 -15.69 -12.63
CA SER A 157 0.01 -14.96 -13.48
C SER A 157 -0.68 -15.87 -14.50
N THR A 158 -1.91 -15.54 -14.88
CA THR A 158 -2.75 -16.40 -15.71
C THR A 158 -2.15 -16.63 -17.12
N ASN A 159 -1.55 -15.60 -17.70
CA ASN A 159 -1.00 -15.65 -19.07
C ASN A 159 0.53 -15.70 -19.09
N GLY A 160 1.17 -15.73 -17.93
CA GLY A 160 2.62 -15.72 -17.80
C GLY A 160 3.24 -14.34 -18.05
N THR A 161 4.51 -14.22 -17.67
CA THR A 161 5.37 -13.05 -17.90
C THR A 161 6.52 -13.48 -18.81
N PHE A 162 6.78 -12.73 -19.88
CA PHE A 162 7.85 -13.04 -20.84
C PHE A 162 8.92 -11.96 -20.74
N LEU A 163 10.18 -12.36 -20.92
CA LEU A 163 11.32 -11.44 -20.86
C LEU A 163 11.98 -11.34 -22.24
N ASN A 164 12.10 -10.12 -22.75
CA ASN A 164 12.73 -9.84 -24.05
C ASN A 164 12.05 -10.61 -25.21
N ALA A 165 12.83 -11.33 -25.97
CA ALA A 165 12.35 -12.13 -27.11
C ALA A 165 12.13 -13.62 -26.77
N ASP A 166 12.11 -13.97 -25.49
CA ASP A 166 11.92 -15.36 -25.08
C ASP A 166 10.50 -15.84 -25.43
N ALA A 167 10.42 -17.01 -26.06
CA ALA A 167 9.14 -17.59 -26.46
C ALA A 167 8.41 -18.30 -25.31
N GLU A 168 9.11 -18.60 -24.21
CA GLU A 168 8.55 -19.22 -23.02
C GLU A 168 8.45 -18.21 -21.87
N PRO A 169 7.37 -18.26 -21.06
CA PRO A 169 7.26 -17.40 -19.92
C PRO A 169 8.32 -17.72 -18.86
N ILE A 170 8.71 -16.72 -18.09
CA ILE A 170 9.60 -16.93 -16.95
C ILE A 170 8.94 -17.87 -15.92
N LEU A 171 9.77 -18.57 -15.17
CA LEU A 171 9.27 -19.49 -14.15
C LEU A 171 8.61 -18.71 -13.01
N ALA A 172 7.33 -19.01 -12.75
CA ALA A 172 6.58 -18.36 -11.69
C ALA A 172 7.27 -18.50 -10.32
N ASN A 173 7.20 -17.44 -9.52
CA ASN A 173 7.78 -17.36 -8.18
C ASN A 173 9.31 -17.55 -8.10
N HIS A 174 10.02 -17.31 -9.22
CA HIS A 174 11.48 -17.29 -9.26
C HIS A 174 11.98 -15.91 -9.69
N PRO A 175 12.88 -15.29 -8.91
CA PRO A 175 13.43 -14.00 -9.26
C PRO A 175 14.38 -14.10 -10.45
N ILE A 176 14.21 -13.23 -11.43
CA ILE A 176 15.10 -13.06 -12.57
C ILE A 176 15.68 -11.66 -12.52
N ALA A 177 17.01 -11.54 -12.51
CA ALA A 177 17.68 -10.24 -12.51
C ALA A 177 17.42 -9.50 -13.83
N LEU A 178 17.08 -8.22 -13.73
CA LEU A 178 16.85 -7.35 -14.88
C LEU A 178 18.08 -6.48 -15.18
N SER A 179 18.28 -6.24 -16.45
CA SER A 179 19.28 -5.35 -17.02
C SER A 179 18.63 -4.09 -17.59
N ASP A 180 19.42 -3.05 -17.78
CA ASP A 180 18.97 -1.83 -18.45
C ASP A 180 18.53 -2.12 -19.88
N GLY A 181 17.32 -1.67 -20.23
CA GLY A 181 16.67 -1.89 -21.53
C GLY A 181 15.89 -3.18 -21.66
N ASP A 182 15.83 -4.05 -20.63
CA ASP A 182 15.02 -5.28 -20.69
C ASP A 182 13.55 -4.97 -20.90
N GLN A 183 12.89 -5.81 -21.71
CA GLN A 183 11.47 -5.72 -22.03
C GLN A 183 10.71 -6.86 -21.35
N ILE A 184 9.72 -6.49 -20.57
CA ILE A 184 8.83 -7.40 -19.85
C ILE A 184 7.48 -7.38 -20.58
N HIS A 185 7.07 -8.50 -21.12
CA HIS A 185 5.80 -8.64 -21.83
C HIS A 185 4.79 -9.38 -20.96
N ILE A 186 3.60 -8.81 -20.79
CA ILE A 186 2.53 -9.33 -19.94
C ILE A 186 1.16 -9.13 -20.58
N GLY A 187 0.20 -9.98 -20.19
CA GLY A 187 -1.16 -9.90 -20.71
C GLY A 187 -1.26 -10.20 -22.18
N GLY A 188 -2.12 -9.47 -22.90
CA GLY A 188 -2.36 -9.63 -24.34
C GLY A 188 -1.48 -8.75 -25.22
N TRP A 189 -1.07 -7.56 -24.73
CA TRP A 189 -0.33 -6.56 -25.53
C TRP A 189 0.59 -5.64 -24.73
N THR A 190 0.70 -5.80 -23.43
CA THR A 190 1.41 -4.84 -22.57
C THR A 190 2.90 -5.16 -22.52
N THR A 191 3.72 -4.19 -22.88
CA THR A 191 5.18 -4.25 -22.72
C THR A 191 5.66 -3.18 -21.75
N LEU A 192 6.45 -3.59 -20.77
CA LEU A 192 7.15 -2.73 -19.84
C LEU A 192 8.64 -2.76 -20.16
N THR A 193 9.24 -1.62 -20.45
CA THR A 193 10.70 -1.50 -20.61
C THR A 193 11.29 -0.91 -19.35
N ILE A 194 12.26 -1.59 -18.75
CA ILE A 194 13.00 -1.06 -17.61
C ILE A 194 14.23 -0.30 -18.11
N GLU A 195 14.40 0.94 -17.65
CA GLU A 195 15.51 1.79 -18.06
C GLU A 195 16.21 2.41 -16.85
N ARG A 196 17.54 2.42 -16.89
CA ARG A 196 18.35 3.14 -15.91
C ARG A 196 18.42 4.61 -16.30
N LEU A 197 18.04 5.47 -15.39
CA LEU A 197 18.14 6.91 -15.59
C LEU A 197 19.58 7.39 -15.30
N ASP A 198 20.25 7.93 -16.31
CA ASP A 198 21.49 8.65 -16.10
C ASP A 198 21.22 9.98 -15.34
N PRO A 199 22.22 10.55 -14.63
CA PRO A 199 22.04 11.78 -13.87
C PRO A 199 21.58 12.96 -14.71
N ALA A 200 21.90 13.00 -16.02
CA ALA A 200 21.44 14.06 -16.91
C ALA A 200 19.97 13.85 -17.32
N SER A 201 19.52 12.60 -17.45
CA SER A 201 18.11 12.23 -17.67
C SER A 201 17.28 12.51 -16.43
N VAL A 202 17.78 12.23 -15.23
CA VAL A 202 17.16 12.63 -13.96
C VAL A 202 17.04 14.16 -13.91
N ALA A 203 18.13 14.88 -14.16
CA ALA A 203 18.13 16.35 -14.19
C ALA A 203 17.22 16.91 -15.31
N ARG A 204 17.05 16.19 -16.43
CA ARG A 204 16.14 16.58 -17.52
C ARG A 204 14.69 16.30 -17.13
N LEU A 205 14.38 15.15 -16.55
CA LEU A 205 13.06 14.83 -16.01
C LEU A 205 12.68 15.79 -14.88
N GLU A 206 13.64 16.13 -14.02
CA GLU A 206 13.49 17.21 -13.04
C GLU A 206 13.34 18.58 -13.70
N ALA A 207 13.98 18.83 -14.84
CA ALA A 207 13.89 20.08 -15.59
C ALA A 207 12.63 20.16 -16.48
N GLU A 208 12.19 19.05 -17.06
CA GLU A 208 10.93 18.91 -17.80
C GLU A 208 9.73 18.81 -16.83
N SER A 209 9.95 18.24 -15.66
CA SER A 209 9.12 18.40 -14.48
C SER A 209 9.30 19.77 -13.82
N ARG A 210 10.15 20.66 -14.37
CA ARG A 210 10.21 22.05 -13.91
C ARG A 210 8.93 22.74 -14.32
N PRO A 211 8.07 22.92 -13.34
CA PRO A 211 6.74 23.44 -13.51
C PRO A 211 6.78 24.89 -13.93
N SER A 212 5.76 25.30 -14.65
CA SER A 212 5.31 26.68 -14.72
C SER A 212 5.38 27.33 -13.32
N LYS A 213 5.25 28.64 -13.18
CA LYS A 213 5.34 29.32 -11.86
C LYS A 213 4.50 28.65 -10.76
N ASP A 214 3.42 27.93 -11.13
CA ASP A 214 2.53 27.22 -10.23
C ASP A 214 3.12 25.92 -9.65
N THR A 215 4.00 25.22 -10.39
CA THR A 215 4.61 23.96 -9.96
C THR A 215 5.89 24.17 -9.11
N ARG A 216 6.49 25.39 -9.08
CA ARG A 216 7.56 25.71 -8.13
C ARG A 216 7.12 25.64 -6.67
N ASN A 217 5.81 25.69 -6.41
CA ASN A 217 5.24 25.45 -5.08
C ASN A 217 5.18 23.97 -4.71
N LEU A 218 5.13 23.05 -5.70
CA LEU A 218 5.18 21.58 -5.46
C LEU A 218 6.58 21.12 -5.06
N ALA A 219 7.64 21.70 -5.64
CA ALA A 219 9.04 21.41 -5.30
C ALA A 219 9.42 21.77 -3.84
N ARG A 220 8.58 22.56 -3.14
CA ARG A 220 8.72 22.88 -1.71
C ARG A 220 7.78 22.05 -0.83
N GLY A 221 7.20 20.97 -1.34
CA GLY A 221 6.22 20.16 -0.60
C GLY A 221 4.86 20.87 -0.40
N ARG A 222 4.65 22.06 -1.00
CA ARG A 222 3.38 22.77 -0.94
C ARG A 222 2.51 22.36 -2.12
N ARG A 223 1.44 21.65 -1.84
CA ARG A 223 0.39 21.33 -2.82
C ARG A 223 -0.34 22.61 -3.21
N PRO A 224 -0.76 22.79 -4.48
CA PRO A 224 -1.50 23.97 -4.90
C PRO A 224 -2.82 24.13 -4.15
N TRP A 225 -3.42 23.02 -3.76
CA TRP A 225 -4.60 22.92 -2.89
C TRP A 225 -4.56 21.63 -2.08
N GLU A 226 -5.21 21.64 -0.94
CA GLU A 226 -5.45 20.45 -0.10
C GLU A 226 -6.90 20.46 0.38
N VAL A 227 -7.52 19.28 0.38
CA VAL A 227 -8.87 19.06 0.91
C VAL A 227 -8.78 18.11 2.10
N GLY A 228 -9.31 18.54 3.23
CA GLY A 228 -9.45 17.73 4.43
C GLY A 228 -10.88 17.25 4.58
N LEU A 229 -11.05 15.92 4.67
CA LEU A 229 -12.34 15.22 4.83
C LEU A 229 -12.42 14.38 6.11
N LEU A 230 -11.29 14.20 6.80
CA LEU A 230 -11.21 13.49 8.08
C LEU A 230 -11.58 14.42 9.25
N GLY A 231 -12.78 14.95 9.18
CA GLY A 231 -13.38 15.96 10.06
C GLY A 231 -14.21 16.94 9.24
N PRO A 232 -14.60 18.10 9.83
CA PRO A 232 -15.23 19.17 9.05
C PRO A 232 -14.42 19.52 7.82
N LEU A 233 -15.09 19.70 6.66
CA LEU A 233 -14.40 19.98 5.40
C LEU A 233 -13.47 21.18 5.54
N ARG A 234 -12.24 21.00 5.12
CA ARG A 234 -11.19 22.02 5.13
C ARG A 234 -10.62 22.14 3.72
N LEU A 235 -10.59 23.35 3.19
CA LEU A 235 -9.89 23.66 1.94
C LEU A 235 -8.69 24.53 2.23
N VAL A 236 -7.51 24.13 1.78
CA VAL A 236 -6.28 24.93 1.85
C VAL A 236 -5.80 25.20 0.41
N VAL A 237 -5.56 26.45 0.05
CA VAL A 237 -5.06 26.86 -1.27
C VAL A 237 -3.81 27.69 -1.04
N ALA A 238 -2.73 27.34 -1.72
CA ALA A 238 -1.41 27.99 -1.57
C ALA A 238 -0.93 28.09 -0.09
N GLY A 239 -1.37 27.15 0.75
CA GLY A 239 -1.02 27.08 2.17
C GLY A 239 -1.90 27.96 3.08
N GLN A 240 -2.95 28.57 2.57
CA GLN A 240 -3.93 29.34 3.35
C GLN A 240 -5.28 28.63 3.36
N GLU A 241 -5.91 28.59 4.53
CA GLU A 241 -7.25 28.03 4.66
C GLU A 241 -8.29 28.95 4.01
N VAL A 242 -9.12 28.37 3.14
CA VAL A 242 -10.18 29.10 2.40
C VAL A 242 -11.54 28.60 2.90
N PRO A 243 -12.33 29.45 3.58
CA PRO A 243 -13.61 29.04 4.10
C PRO A 243 -14.64 28.88 2.98
N ILE A 244 -15.42 27.79 3.05
CA ILE A 244 -16.58 27.54 2.19
C ILE A 244 -17.82 27.54 3.06
N THR A 245 -18.61 28.61 3.01
CA THR A 245 -19.78 28.79 3.89
C THR A 245 -21.00 27.97 3.48
N ALA A 246 -21.21 27.79 2.17
CA ALA A 246 -22.40 27.10 1.64
C ALA A 246 -22.25 25.56 1.76
N ALA A 247 -23.14 24.91 2.53
CA ALA A 247 -23.10 23.47 2.79
C ALA A 247 -23.10 22.62 1.50
N LYS A 248 -23.98 22.90 0.53
CA LYS A 248 -24.01 22.16 -0.73
C LYS A 248 -22.75 22.35 -1.59
N THR A 249 -22.07 23.52 -1.48
CA THR A 249 -20.78 23.73 -2.15
C THR A 249 -19.68 22.89 -1.50
N ARG A 250 -19.68 22.73 -0.15
CA ARG A 250 -18.78 21.82 0.56
C ARG A 250 -19.04 20.37 0.17
N ALA A 251 -20.32 19.97 0.12
CA ALA A 251 -20.67 18.61 -0.30
C ALA A 251 -20.20 18.29 -1.73
N VAL A 252 -20.36 19.20 -2.69
CA VAL A 252 -19.83 19.01 -4.06
C VAL A 252 -18.31 18.85 -4.05
N LEU A 253 -17.59 19.68 -3.29
CA LEU A 253 -16.13 19.54 -3.19
C LEU A 253 -15.72 18.20 -2.56
N ALA A 254 -16.41 17.76 -1.51
CA ALA A 254 -16.14 16.48 -0.85
C ALA A 254 -16.36 15.29 -1.82
N LEU A 255 -17.47 15.29 -2.56
CA LEU A 255 -17.77 14.25 -3.56
C LEU A 255 -16.68 14.17 -4.65
N LEU A 256 -16.28 15.32 -5.19
CA LEU A 256 -15.23 15.38 -6.21
C LEU A 256 -13.84 15.01 -5.64
N ALA A 257 -13.57 15.35 -4.37
CA ALA A 257 -12.32 15.04 -3.71
C ALA A 257 -12.17 13.54 -3.40
N LEU A 258 -13.25 12.87 -3.00
CA LEU A 258 -13.26 11.40 -2.82
C LEU A 258 -13.00 10.65 -4.13
N ARG A 259 -13.24 11.29 -5.28
CA ARG A 259 -13.03 10.73 -6.62
C ARG A 259 -12.02 11.55 -7.43
N VAL A 260 -11.04 12.15 -6.76
CA VAL A 260 -10.03 12.99 -7.42
C VAL A 260 -9.40 12.27 -8.62
N GLY A 261 -9.36 12.93 -9.77
CA GLY A 261 -8.89 12.36 -11.04
C GLY A 261 -9.97 11.63 -11.84
N ALA A 262 -11.05 11.14 -11.22
CA ALA A 262 -12.18 10.49 -11.90
C ALA A 262 -13.32 11.49 -12.15
N PRO A 263 -14.02 11.42 -13.30
CA PRO A 263 -15.19 12.26 -13.56
C PRO A 263 -16.41 11.77 -12.78
N MET A 264 -17.25 12.71 -12.32
CA MET A 264 -18.61 12.46 -11.83
C MET A 264 -19.61 13.09 -12.77
N SER A 265 -20.63 12.34 -13.14
CA SER A 265 -21.70 12.83 -14.01
C SER A 265 -22.60 13.84 -13.26
N VAL A 266 -23.29 14.71 -14.00
CA VAL A 266 -24.24 15.65 -13.41
C VAL A 266 -25.35 14.91 -12.66
N PRO A 267 -25.98 13.85 -13.22
CA PRO A 267 -27.00 13.09 -12.50
C PRO A 267 -26.48 12.45 -11.20
N ASP A 268 -25.23 11.91 -11.19
CA ASP A 268 -24.66 11.32 -9.97
C ASP A 268 -24.45 12.37 -8.87
N LEU A 269 -24.00 13.57 -9.25
CA LEU A 269 -23.83 14.69 -8.31
C LEU A 269 -25.18 15.20 -7.80
N GLU A 270 -26.20 15.29 -8.67
CA GLU A 270 -27.55 15.69 -8.31
C GLU A 270 -28.17 14.67 -7.35
N TRP A 271 -28.07 13.38 -7.67
CA TRP A 271 -28.52 12.31 -6.80
C TRP A 271 -27.80 12.34 -5.44
N ALA A 272 -26.48 12.50 -5.44
CA ALA A 272 -25.70 12.54 -4.20
C ALA A 272 -26.05 13.74 -3.30
N LEU A 273 -26.52 14.84 -3.89
CA LEU A 273 -26.87 16.05 -3.14
C LEU A 273 -28.33 16.08 -2.67
N TRP A 274 -29.27 15.53 -3.42
CA TRP A 274 -30.71 15.69 -3.18
C TRP A 274 -31.49 14.38 -3.14
N GLY A 275 -31.01 13.29 -3.77
CA GLY A 275 -31.73 12.03 -3.88
C GLY A 275 -33.12 12.20 -4.54
N GLU A 276 -34.13 11.68 -3.89
CA GLU A 276 -35.54 11.78 -4.36
C GLU A 276 -36.11 13.20 -4.25
N ASP A 277 -35.52 14.06 -3.40
CA ASP A 277 -35.96 15.46 -3.19
C ASP A 277 -35.30 16.44 -4.15
N GLU A 278 -34.96 16.02 -5.36
CA GLU A 278 -34.28 16.83 -6.36
C GLU A 278 -35.12 18.04 -6.79
N PRO A 279 -34.64 19.28 -6.60
CA PRO A 279 -35.36 20.47 -7.04
C PRO A 279 -35.28 20.62 -8.55
N LYS A 280 -36.34 21.15 -9.17
CA LYS A 280 -36.39 21.42 -10.63
C LYS A 280 -35.22 22.30 -11.13
N THR A 281 -34.56 23.01 -10.24
CA THR A 281 -33.43 23.89 -10.53
C THR A 281 -32.07 23.24 -10.20
N ALA A 282 -32.01 21.94 -9.91
CA ALA A 282 -30.79 21.22 -9.45
C ALA A 282 -29.58 21.47 -10.34
N GLY A 283 -29.74 21.27 -11.66
CA GLY A 283 -28.63 21.49 -12.61
C GLY A 283 -28.13 22.94 -12.68
N THR A 284 -29.02 23.93 -12.44
CA THR A 284 -28.58 25.32 -12.36
C THR A 284 -27.88 25.61 -11.05
N ALA A 285 -28.37 25.08 -9.95
CA ALA A 285 -27.72 25.19 -8.64
C ALA A 285 -26.34 24.53 -8.63
N LEU A 286 -26.23 23.30 -9.17
CA LEU A 286 -24.95 22.59 -9.29
C LEU A 286 -23.91 23.39 -10.09
N ARG A 287 -24.30 23.96 -11.26
CA ARG A 287 -23.41 24.84 -12.02
C ARG A 287 -22.96 26.05 -11.20
N GLY A 288 -23.84 26.61 -10.36
CA GLY A 288 -23.49 27.68 -9.43
C GLY A 288 -22.46 27.25 -8.37
N TYR A 289 -22.61 26.05 -7.79
CA TYR A 289 -21.65 25.50 -6.84
C TYR A 289 -20.29 25.25 -7.48
N ILE A 290 -20.25 24.66 -8.67
CA ILE A 290 -19.00 24.45 -9.44
C ILE A 290 -18.35 25.80 -9.79
N ALA A 291 -19.13 26.80 -10.23
CA ALA A 291 -18.58 28.14 -10.50
C ALA A 291 -18.00 28.79 -9.25
N SER A 292 -18.61 28.58 -8.08
CA SER A 292 -18.10 29.08 -6.80
C SER A 292 -16.79 28.37 -6.43
N LEU A 293 -16.70 27.07 -6.57
CA LEU A 293 -15.48 26.30 -6.31
C LEU A 293 -14.32 26.69 -7.24
N ARG A 294 -14.62 26.92 -8.52
CA ARG A 294 -13.60 27.39 -9.49
C ARG A 294 -13.00 28.75 -9.17
N LYS A 295 -13.69 29.58 -8.41
CA LYS A 295 -13.16 30.87 -7.92
C LYS A 295 -12.22 30.71 -6.73
N LEU A 296 -12.39 29.63 -5.96
CA LEU A 296 -11.62 29.34 -4.73
C LEU A 296 -10.39 28.49 -5.02
N LEU A 297 -10.47 27.61 -5.99
CA LEU A 297 -9.41 26.69 -6.39
C LEU A 297 -8.53 27.29 -7.50
N PRO A 298 -7.31 26.77 -7.69
CA PRO A 298 -6.47 27.17 -8.82
C PRO A 298 -7.14 26.92 -10.17
N ASP A 299 -6.70 27.64 -11.20
CA ASP A 299 -7.20 27.47 -12.56
C ASP A 299 -7.10 26.01 -13.00
N ARG A 300 -8.17 25.52 -13.63
CA ARG A 300 -8.32 24.14 -14.10
C ARG A 300 -8.34 23.05 -13.03
N ALA A 301 -8.39 23.39 -11.74
CA ALA A 301 -8.56 22.39 -10.69
C ALA A 301 -9.89 21.62 -10.82
N ILE A 302 -10.94 22.24 -11.40
CA ILE A 302 -12.19 21.54 -11.76
C ILE A 302 -12.42 21.67 -13.26
N GLU A 303 -12.30 20.54 -13.94
CA GLU A 303 -12.55 20.43 -15.38
C GLU A 303 -13.99 19.96 -15.65
N THR A 304 -14.53 20.37 -16.83
CA THR A 304 -15.71 19.77 -17.43
C THR A 304 -15.27 18.86 -18.55
N THR A 305 -15.64 17.58 -18.50
CA THR A 305 -15.30 16.63 -19.56
C THR A 305 -16.15 16.88 -20.81
N PRO A 306 -15.78 16.34 -21.99
CA PRO A 306 -16.59 16.44 -23.22
C PRO A 306 -18.03 15.93 -23.05
N GLN A 307 -18.23 14.97 -22.14
CA GLN A 307 -19.54 14.38 -21.81
C GLN A 307 -20.33 15.21 -20.79
N GLY A 308 -19.81 16.37 -20.34
CA GLY A 308 -20.46 17.27 -19.40
C GLY A 308 -20.29 16.89 -17.92
N ALA A 309 -19.49 15.87 -17.61
CA ALA A 309 -19.17 15.48 -16.23
C ALA A 309 -18.13 16.44 -15.62
N TYR A 310 -18.06 16.50 -14.29
CA TYR A 310 -17.07 17.28 -13.55
C TYR A 310 -15.97 16.40 -12.95
N ARG A 311 -14.72 16.87 -12.99
CA ARG A 311 -13.57 16.17 -12.43
C ARG A 311 -12.69 17.13 -11.64
N LEU A 312 -12.33 16.77 -10.41
CA LEU A 312 -11.32 17.48 -9.66
C LEU A 312 -9.93 16.96 -10.11
N VAL A 313 -9.09 17.86 -10.64
CA VAL A 313 -7.78 17.52 -11.17
C VAL A 313 -6.72 17.80 -10.14
N GLY A 314 -5.92 16.77 -9.83
CA GLY A 314 -4.83 16.89 -8.86
C GLY A 314 -4.33 15.55 -8.37
N SER A 315 -3.35 15.59 -7.47
CA SER A 315 -2.85 14.39 -6.81
C SER A 315 -3.86 13.86 -5.80
N LYS A 316 -4.06 12.55 -5.73
CA LYS A 316 -4.82 11.89 -4.64
C LYS A 316 -4.31 12.36 -3.26
N TYR A 317 -3.02 12.54 -3.12
CA TYR A 317 -2.40 13.00 -1.86
C TYR A 317 -2.65 14.46 -1.50
N SER A 318 -3.36 15.21 -2.32
CA SER A 318 -3.93 16.50 -1.93
C SER A 318 -5.18 16.35 -1.05
N VAL A 319 -5.70 15.13 -0.88
CA VAL A 319 -6.84 14.80 -0.01
C VAL A 319 -6.33 13.99 1.19
N ASP A 320 -6.72 14.36 2.40
CA ASP A 320 -6.23 13.74 3.63
C ASP A 320 -6.62 12.27 3.78
N VAL A 321 -7.78 11.85 3.26
CA VAL A 321 -8.22 10.44 3.25
C VAL A 321 -7.18 9.53 2.59
N PHE A 322 -6.71 9.88 1.39
CA PHE A 322 -5.72 9.05 0.69
C PHE A 322 -4.32 9.11 1.31
N ARG A 323 -3.99 10.21 2.00
CA ARG A 323 -2.77 10.29 2.82
C ARG A 323 -2.85 9.36 4.02
N PHE A 324 -3.98 9.39 4.70
CA PHE A 324 -4.26 8.51 5.84
C PHE A 324 -4.14 7.05 5.43
N GLU A 325 -4.85 6.63 4.39
CA GLU A 325 -4.82 5.25 3.89
C GLU A 325 -3.39 4.77 3.54
N ARG A 326 -2.63 5.62 2.85
CA ARG A 326 -1.24 5.31 2.52
C ARG A 326 -0.36 5.16 3.75
N GLN A 327 -0.48 6.08 4.71
CA GLN A 327 0.33 6.05 5.93
C GLN A 327 -0.02 4.85 6.82
N CYS A 328 -1.32 4.48 6.89
CA CYS A 328 -1.75 3.27 7.59
C CYS A 328 -1.16 2.01 6.93
N ALA A 329 -1.24 1.90 5.60
CA ALA A 329 -0.67 0.77 4.87
C ALA A 329 0.86 0.67 5.07
N LEU A 330 1.57 1.80 5.03
CA LEU A 330 3.00 1.84 5.30
C LEU A 330 3.31 1.44 6.75
N GLY A 331 2.60 2.03 7.73
CA GLY A 331 2.79 1.72 9.14
C GLY A 331 2.54 0.25 9.46
N HIS A 332 1.47 -0.33 8.89
CA HIS A 332 1.17 -1.76 9.01
C HIS A 332 2.29 -2.64 8.43
N SER A 333 2.74 -2.34 7.21
CA SER A 333 3.82 -3.09 6.55
C SER A 333 5.13 -3.03 7.33
N VAL A 334 5.50 -1.85 7.84
CA VAL A 334 6.70 -1.64 8.65
C VAL A 334 6.61 -2.36 10.00
N LEU A 335 5.40 -2.41 10.61
CA LEU A 335 5.16 -3.18 11.84
C LEU A 335 5.39 -4.67 11.62
N LEU A 336 4.82 -5.23 10.54
CA LEU A 336 5.01 -6.63 10.17
C LEU A 336 6.47 -6.97 9.85
N SER A 337 7.23 -5.99 9.36
CA SER A 337 8.67 -6.13 9.09
C SER A 337 9.54 -6.05 10.34
N GLY A 338 8.95 -5.96 11.55
CA GLY A 338 9.68 -5.95 12.81
C GLY A 338 10.34 -4.61 13.18
N HIS A 339 9.85 -3.49 12.62
CA HIS A 339 10.35 -2.13 12.91
C HIS A 339 9.29 -1.30 13.67
N PRO A 340 8.97 -1.65 14.93
CA PRO A 340 7.84 -1.04 15.66
C PRO A 340 8.01 0.45 15.89
N GLY A 341 9.25 0.97 16.01
CA GLY A 341 9.50 2.40 16.16
C GLY A 341 9.11 3.22 14.94
N ALA A 342 9.50 2.75 13.75
CA ALA A 342 9.12 3.38 12.48
C ALA A 342 7.61 3.24 12.22
N ALA A 343 7.04 2.06 12.51
CA ALA A 343 5.60 1.82 12.40
C ALA A 343 4.79 2.77 13.28
N ALA A 344 5.16 2.91 14.55
CA ALA A 344 4.51 3.84 15.48
C ALA A 344 4.53 5.29 14.97
N ALA A 345 5.66 5.73 14.40
CA ALA A 345 5.78 7.08 13.84
C ALA A 345 4.88 7.30 12.62
N GLU A 346 4.77 6.32 11.71
CA GLU A 346 3.89 6.43 10.54
C GLU A 346 2.41 6.39 10.93
N LEU A 347 2.01 5.47 11.81
CA LEU A 347 0.64 5.33 12.28
C LEU A 347 0.19 6.55 13.10
N ALA A 348 1.06 7.11 13.95
CA ALA A 348 0.76 8.35 14.67
C ALA A 348 0.51 9.51 13.70
N ARG A 349 1.37 9.69 12.68
CA ARG A 349 1.18 10.70 11.63
C ARG A 349 -0.11 10.50 10.82
N ALA A 350 -0.51 9.25 10.58
CA ALA A 350 -1.77 8.95 9.94
C ALA A 350 -2.95 9.41 10.79
N LEU A 351 -2.94 9.08 12.08
CA LEU A 351 -4.00 9.41 13.02
C LEU A 351 -4.09 10.91 13.31
N GLU A 352 -2.99 11.68 13.24
CA GLU A 352 -2.98 13.15 13.34
C GLU A 352 -3.76 13.86 12.24
N LEU A 353 -4.05 13.19 11.11
CA LEU A 353 -4.88 13.76 10.05
C LEU A 353 -6.36 13.89 10.46
N TRP A 354 -6.79 13.16 11.48
CA TRP A 354 -8.16 13.17 11.96
C TRP A 354 -8.43 14.40 12.83
N ARG A 355 -9.47 15.14 12.46
CA ARG A 355 -9.90 16.39 13.12
C ARG A 355 -11.31 16.28 13.71
N GLY A 356 -11.97 15.14 13.53
CA GLY A 356 -13.33 14.88 14.00
C GLY A 356 -14.03 13.78 13.19
N GLU A 357 -15.34 13.82 13.14
CA GLU A 357 -16.16 12.90 12.36
C GLU A 357 -15.89 13.09 10.86
N PRO A 358 -15.54 12.03 10.11
CA PRO A 358 -15.19 12.15 8.71
C PRO A 358 -16.44 12.42 7.85
N LEU A 359 -16.23 13.11 6.73
CA LEU A 359 -17.27 13.35 5.72
C LEU A 359 -18.53 14.03 6.26
N LEU A 360 -18.43 14.79 7.34
CA LEU A 360 -19.56 15.45 8.03
C LEU A 360 -20.44 16.27 7.05
N ASP A 361 -19.85 16.88 6.04
CA ASP A 361 -20.55 17.68 5.04
C ASP A 361 -21.36 16.84 4.02
N LEU A 362 -21.25 15.53 4.06
CA LEU A 362 -22.04 14.58 3.25
C LEU A 362 -23.14 13.88 4.08
N ALA A 363 -23.15 14.05 5.40
CA ALA A 363 -24.08 13.33 6.30
C ALA A 363 -25.56 13.59 5.99
N ASP A 364 -25.91 14.81 5.53
CA ASP A 364 -27.27 15.21 5.20
C ASP A 364 -27.70 14.82 3.77
N GLY A 365 -26.84 14.21 2.98
CA GLY A 365 -27.13 13.80 1.60
C GLY A 365 -27.60 12.35 1.51
N PRO A 366 -28.42 12.00 0.51
CA PRO A 366 -28.91 10.63 0.31
C PRO A 366 -27.80 9.63 -0.07
N ALA A 367 -26.75 10.11 -0.73
CA ALA A 367 -25.53 9.33 -0.89
C ALA A 367 -24.66 9.32 0.38
N GLY A 368 -25.18 9.83 1.47
CA GLY A 368 -24.79 9.99 2.87
C GLY A 368 -23.36 9.69 3.28
N GLY A 369 -22.51 9.27 2.37
CA GLY A 369 -21.16 8.79 2.74
C GLY A 369 -21.17 7.70 3.83
N ALA A 370 -22.34 7.16 4.19
CA ALA A 370 -22.46 6.25 5.34
C ALA A 370 -21.54 5.02 5.19
N THR A 371 -21.45 4.47 3.99
CA THR A 371 -20.56 3.33 3.72
C THR A 371 -19.11 3.77 3.77
N GLU A 372 -18.78 4.92 3.20
CA GLU A 372 -17.44 5.51 3.22
C GLU A 372 -17.03 5.90 4.64
N VAL A 373 -17.96 6.49 5.42
CA VAL A 373 -17.72 6.83 6.85
C VAL A 373 -17.44 5.57 7.65
N VAL A 374 -18.28 4.51 7.53
CA VAL A 374 -18.05 3.23 8.20
C VAL A 374 -16.68 2.64 7.82
N GLY A 375 -16.35 2.62 6.53
CA GLY A 375 -15.06 2.14 6.05
C GLY A 375 -13.87 2.94 6.59
N LEU A 376 -13.99 4.27 6.67
CA LEU A 376 -12.94 5.13 7.23
C LEU A 376 -12.79 4.93 8.75
N MET A 377 -13.90 4.82 9.49
CA MET A 377 -13.86 4.57 10.93
C MET A 377 -13.24 3.21 11.24
N GLU A 378 -13.53 2.17 10.44
CA GLU A 378 -12.92 0.86 10.59
C GLU A 378 -11.41 0.88 10.33
N ARG A 379 -10.96 1.57 9.28
CA ARG A 379 -9.52 1.76 9.00
C ARG A 379 -8.83 2.55 10.11
N ARG A 380 -9.50 3.56 10.69
CA ARG A 380 -8.98 4.30 11.83
C ARG A 380 -8.77 3.38 13.03
N ALA A 381 -9.78 2.60 13.38
CA ALA A 381 -9.72 1.67 14.49
C ALA A 381 -8.61 0.62 14.31
N THR A 382 -8.43 0.11 13.08
CA THR A 382 -7.32 -0.79 12.73
C THR A 382 -5.96 -0.10 12.89
N ALA A 383 -5.82 1.15 12.44
CA ALA A 383 -4.58 1.91 12.59
C ALA A 383 -4.25 2.20 14.08
N GLU A 384 -5.25 2.47 14.92
CA GLU A 384 -5.09 2.60 16.37
C GLU A 384 -4.59 1.28 16.99
N GLU A 385 -5.17 0.15 16.61
CA GLU A 385 -4.74 -1.17 17.07
C GLU A 385 -3.32 -1.52 16.65
N ASP A 386 -2.92 -1.18 15.42
CA ASP A 386 -1.55 -1.37 14.95
C ASP A 386 -0.56 -0.46 15.68
N LEU A 387 -0.96 0.77 16.00
CA LEU A 387 -0.17 1.67 16.84
C LEU A 387 -0.01 1.12 18.26
N PHE A 388 -1.07 0.57 18.84
CA PHE A 388 -1.00 -0.09 20.15
C PHE A 388 -0.07 -1.30 20.09
N GLU A 389 -0.12 -2.09 19.04
CA GLU A 389 0.78 -3.23 18.85
C GLU A 389 2.25 -2.79 18.74
N ALA A 390 2.53 -1.77 17.95
CA ALA A 390 3.86 -1.19 17.85
C ALA A 390 4.40 -0.73 19.22
N ARG A 391 3.57 -0.07 20.01
CA ARG A 391 3.93 0.39 21.36
C ARG A 391 4.10 -0.75 22.36
N LEU A 392 3.33 -1.85 22.24
CA LEU A 392 3.55 -3.08 23.01
C LEU A 392 4.93 -3.67 22.74
N GLN A 393 5.33 -3.71 21.47
CA GLN A 393 6.65 -4.21 21.06
C GLN A 393 7.79 -3.29 21.53
N LEU A 394 7.55 -1.98 21.61
CA LEU A 394 8.51 -1.00 22.11
C LEU A 394 8.64 -0.96 23.66
N GLY A 395 7.77 -1.68 24.38
CA GLY A 395 7.80 -1.71 25.85
C GLY A 395 7.07 -0.56 26.54
N ASP A 396 6.29 0.23 25.82
CA ASP A 396 5.52 1.36 26.37
C ASP A 396 4.24 0.91 27.10
N HIS A 397 4.33 -0.16 27.87
CA HIS A 397 3.18 -0.83 28.46
C HIS A 397 2.40 0.06 29.42
N GLN A 398 3.09 0.85 30.25
CA GLN A 398 2.47 1.66 31.32
C GLN A 398 1.57 2.77 30.73
N ASN A 399 2.06 3.52 29.75
CA ASN A 399 1.28 4.57 29.10
C ASN A 399 0.17 3.96 28.24
N LEU A 400 0.46 2.82 27.60
CA LEU A 400 -0.50 2.15 26.76
C LEU A 400 -1.75 1.66 27.49
N VAL A 401 -1.62 1.22 28.77
CA VAL A 401 -2.78 0.89 29.61
C VAL A 401 -3.74 2.06 29.77
N ALA A 402 -3.21 3.28 29.88
CA ALA A 402 -4.05 4.48 30.02
C ALA A 402 -4.85 4.77 28.73
N ASP A 403 -4.25 4.53 27.58
CA ASP A 403 -4.90 4.75 26.28
C ASP A 403 -5.86 3.60 25.88
N LEU A 404 -5.52 2.36 26.21
CA LEU A 404 -6.35 1.19 25.91
C LEU A 404 -7.64 1.12 26.73
N ARG A 405 -7.66 1.61 27.96
CA ARG A 405 -8.88 1.58 28.81
C ARG A 405 -10.05 2.32 28.13
N PRO A 406 -9.92 3.60 27.75
CA PRO A 406 -11.00 4.28 27.05
C PRO A 406 -11.29 3.66 25.67
N ALA A 407 -10.28 3.09 24.99
CA ALA A 407 -10.47 2.46 23.69
C ALA A 407 -11.34 1.19 23.75
N VAL A 408 -11.18 0.35 24.77
CA VAL A 408 -12.05 -0.82 24.98
C VAL A 408 -13.44 -0.44 25.48
N ASP A 409 -13.58 0.68 26.18
CA ASP A 409 -14.90 1.20 26.63
C ASP A 409 -15.67 1.80 25.45
N ALA A 410 -15.00 2.44 24.51
CA ALA A 410 -15.62 3.01 23.31
C ALA A 410 -16.10 1.96 22.32
N GLU A 411 -15.35 0.89 22.13
CA GLU A 411 -15.66 -0.21 21.18
C GLU A 411 -15.52 -1.57 21.89
N PRO A 412 -16.47 -1.94 22.76
CA PRO A 412 -16.31 -3.06 23.69
C PRO A 412 -16.29 -4.44 23.02
N LEU A 413 -16.75 -4.56 21.77
CA LEU A 413 -16.74 -5.84 21.04
C LEU A 413 -15.46 -6.05 20.21
N ARG A 414 -14.53 -5.10 20.17
CA ARG A 414 -13.25 -5.24 19.49
C ARG A 414 -12.25 -6.03 20.32
N GLN A 415 -12.23 -7.34 20.11
CA GLN A 415 -11.47 -8.29 20.92
C GLN A 415 -9.94 -8.02 20.87
N ARG A 416 -9.39 -7.53 19.76
CA ARG A 416 -7.96 -7.21 19.63
C ARG A 416 -7.50 -6.18 20.65
N ARG A 417 -8.29 -5.13 20.91
CA ARG A 417 -7.98 -4.12 21.93
C ARG A 417 -7.94 -4.69 23.35
N TRP A 418 -8.84 -5.65 23.65
CA TRP A 418 -8.82 -6.34 24.93
C TRP A 418 -7.58 -7.20 25.09
N ALA A 419 -7.15 -7.93 24.06
CA ALA A 419 -5.91 -8.69 24.06
C ALA A 419 -4.70 -7.79 24.33
N GLN A 420 -4.64 -6.64 23.68
CA GLN A 420 -3.59 -5.64 23.89
C GLN A 420 -3.60 -5.05 25.31
N LEU A 421 -4.78 -4.76 25.86
CA LEU A 421 -4.92 -4.29 27.25
C LEU A 421 -4.47 -5.35 28.25
N MET A 422 -4.90 -6.60 28.08
CA MET A 422 -4.52 -7.71 28.96
C MET A 422 -3.00 -7.92 28.94
N LEU A 423 -2.39 -7.92 27.76
CA LEU A 423 -0.94 -8.08 27.61
C LEU A 423 -0.17 -6.90 28.22
N ALA A 424 -0.62 -5.65 28.01
CA ALA A 424 -0.02 -4.47 28.61
C ALA A 424 -0.09 -4.51 30.16
N LEU A 425 -1.25 -4.87 30.71
CA LEU A 425 -1.44 -5.04 32.15
C LEU A 425 -0.53 -6.13 32.73
N HIS A 426 -0.46 -7.30 32.08
CA HIS A 426 0.42 -8.40 32.47
C HIS A 426 1.88 -7.96 32.53
N ARG A 427 2.37 -7.31 31.47
CA ARG A 427 3.74 -6.79 31.39
C ARG A 427 4.05 -5.67 32.39
N CYS A 428 3.03 -5.01 32.91
CA CYS A 428 3.14 -4.08 34.06
C CYS A 428 3.09 -4.75 35.42
N GLY A 429 3.03 -6.10 35.52
CA GLY A 429 2.86 -6.84 36.78
C GLY A 429 1.44 -6.78 37.36
N ARG A 430 0.45 -6.32 36.60
CA ARG A 430 -0.96 -6.14 37.00
C ARG A 430 -1.81 -7.33 36.57
N GLN A 431 -1.35 -8.55 36.89
CA GLN A 431 -1.95 -9.81 36.45
C GLN A 431 -3.43 -9.92 36.82
N ALA A 432 -3.81 -9.56 38.07
CA ALA A 432 -5.21 -9.66 38.51
C ALA A 432 -6.15 -8.77 37.66
N GLU A 433 -5.68 -7.59 37.21
CA GLU A 433 -6.46 -6.69 36.37
C GLU A 433 -6.55 -7.21 34.94
N ALA A 434 -5.49 -7.86 34.44
CA ALA A 434 -5.51 -8.51 33.11
C ALA A 434 -6.59 -9.62 33.07
N LEU A 435 -6.59 -10.53 34.05
CA LEU A 435 -7.60 -11.59 34.17
C LEU A 435 -9.02 -11.03 34.38
N SER A 436 -9.17 -9.97 35.18
CA SER A 436 -10.47 -9.29 35.33
C SER A 436 -10.97 -8.67 34.03
N SER A 437 -10.06 -8.18 33.18
CA SER A 437 -10.40 -7.64 31.88
C SER A 437 -10.97 -8.70 30.94
N PHE A 438 -10.40 -9.91 30.96
CA PHE A 438 -10.94 -11.04 30.22
C PHE A 438 -12.36 -11.43 30.68
N GLN A 439 -12.59 -11.50 32.01
CA GLN A 439 -13.93 -11.84 32.54
C GLN A 439 -14.97 -10.78 32.14
N ARG A 440 -14.57 -9.50 32.15
CA ARG A 440 -15.44 -8.41 31.69
C ARG A 440 -15.79 -8.56 30.20
N LEU A 441 -14.80 -8.80 29.33
CA LEU A 441 -15.03 -9.05 27.91
C LEU A 441 -15.93 -10.27 27.69
N ARG A 442 -15.68 -11.37 28.39
CA ARG A 442 -16.48 -12.59 28.27
C ARG A 442 -17.95 -12.35 28.63
N SER A 443 -18.22 -11.55 29.69
CA SER A 443 -19.59 -11.17 30.03
C SER A 443 -20.24 -10.34 28.95
N LEU A 444 -19.54 -9.35 28.41
CA LEU A 444 -20.03 -8.50 27.32
C LEU A 444 -20.34 -9.29 26.04
N LEU A 445 -19.45 -10.20 25.66
CA LEU A 445 -19.67 -11.06 24.50
C LEU A 445 -20.88 -12.00 24.72
N GLY A 446 -21.01 -12.58 25.92
CA GLY A 446 -22.13 -13.44 26.29
C GLY A 446 -23.49 -12.74 26.21
N GLU A 447 -23.59 -11.45 26.54
CA GLU A 447 -24.80 -10.63 26.36
C GLU A 447 -25.23 -10.54 24.89
N HIS A 448 -24.28 -10.68 23.95
CA HIS A 448 -24.50 -10.69 22.51
C HIS A 448 -24.55 -12.09 21.89
N GLY A 449 -24.49 -13.16 22.70
CA GLY A 449 -24.43 -14.54 22.23
C GLY A 449 -23.11 -14.91 21.53
N LEU A 450 -22.03 -14.18 21.83
CA LEU A 450 -20.70 -14.37 21.26
C LEU A 450 -19.76 -15.00 22.29
N GLU A 451 -18.72 -15.68 21.80
CA GLU A 451 -17.64 -16.23 22.62
C GLU A 451 -16.30 -15.49 22.34
N PRO A 452 -15.38 -15.44 23.32
CA PRO A 452 -14.04 -14.95 23.07
C PRO A 452 -13.31 -15.77 21.99
N SER A 453 -12.43 -15.11 21.22
CA SER A 453 -11.58 -15.81 20.24
C SER A 453 -10.63 -16.81 20.93
N ALA A 454 -10.19 -17.83 20.17
CA ALA A 454 -9.26 -18.83 20.70
C ALA A 454 -7.95 -18.19 21.21
N GLU A 455 -7.44 -17.17 20.49
CA GLU A 455 -6.23 -16.44 20.86
C GLU A 455 -6.40 -15.70 22.20
N LEU A 456 -7.57 -15.11 22.46
CA LEU A 456 -7.87 -14.45 23.73
C LEU A 456 -7.96 -15.42 24.90
N VAL A 457 -8.57 -16.60 24.69
CA VAL A 457 -8.64 -17.68 25.69
C VAL A 457 -7.22 -18.18 26.00
N GLU A 458 -6.39 -18.37 24.98
CA GLU A 458 -5.01 -18.78 25.14
C GLU A 458 -4.17 -17.72 25.87
N LEU A 459 -4.39 -16.45 25.58
CA LEU A 459 -3.75 -15.33 26.29
C LEU A 459 -4.15 -15.29 27.76
N ASP A 460 -5.44 -15.43 28.10
CA ASP A 460 -5.92 -15.50 29.48
C ASP A 460 -5.25 -16.63 30.25
N GLN A 461 -5.20 -17.84 29.68
CA GLN A 461 -4.50 -18.98 30.27
C GLN A 461 -2.99 -18.71 30.41
N GLY A 462 -2.36 -18.12 29.38
CA GLY A 462 -0.95 -17.75 29.41
C GLY A 462 -0.63 -16.79 30.55
N ILE A 463 -1.48 -15.79 30.76
CA ILE A 463 -1.36 -14.82 31.87
C ILE A 463 -1.60 -15.52 33.24
N ALA A 464 -2.62 -16.38 33.35
CA ALA A 464 -2.94 -17.10 34.58
C ALA A 464 -1.80 -18.00 35.04
N PHE A 465 -1.09 -18.64 34.10
CA PHE A 465 0.02 -19.56 34.39
C PHE A 465 1.40 -18.90 34.24
N GLU A 466 1.47 -17.57 34.10
CA GLU A 466 2.72 -16.80 33.96
C GLU A 466 3.68 -17.36 32.90
N ARG A 467 3.13 -17.70 31.73
CA ARG A 467 3.95 -18.24 30.64
C ARG A 467 5.05 -17.26 30.25
N ALA A 468 6.29 -17.75 30.19
CA ALA A 468 7.49 -16.95 29.92
C ALA A 468 7.44 -16.26 28.52
N GLU A 469 6.71 -16.81 27.57
CA GLU A 469 6.55 -16.29 26.21
C GLU A 469 5.80 -14.95 26.18
N LEU A 470 5.02 -14.61 27.22
CA LEU A 470 4.30 -13.35 27.35
C LEU A 470 5.17 -12.22 27.90
N ALA A 471 6.33 -12.57 28.49
CA ALA A 471 7.28 -11.59 28.99
C ALA A 471 7.82 -10.73 27.84
N TRP A 472 7.91 -9.44 28.10
CA TRP A 472 8.50 -8.53 27.12
C TRP A 472 10.03 -8.63 27.17
N THR A 473 10.63 -8.76 26.00
CA THR A 473 12.07 -8.63 25.81
C THR A 473 12.30 -7.43 24.90
N ALA A 474 13.26 -6.57 25.29
CA ALA A 474 13.59 -5.43 24.46
C ALA A 474 13.99 -5.89 23.05
N PRO A 475 13.47 -5.24 22.00
CA PRO A 475 13.95 -5.52 20.64
C PRO A 475 15.46 -5.37 20.62
N THR A 476 16.16 -6.39 20.19
CA THR A 476 17.61 -6.30 19.98
C THR A 476 17.81 -5.34 18.80
N GLU A 477 18.24 -4.10 19.07
CA GLU A 477 18.71 -3.21 18.00
C GLU A 477 19.86 -3.94 17.29
N ALA A 478 19.66 -4.31 16.04
CA ALA A 478 20.71 -4.83 15.20
C ALA A 478 21.74 -3.71 15.00
N GLY A 479 22.81 -3.76 15.83
CA GLY A 479 24.14 -3.18 15.54
C GLY A 479 24.24 -1.67 15.38
N GLY A 480 23.85 -0.88 16.38
CA GLY A 480 24.33 0.47 16.53
C GLY A 480 25.44 0.53 17.60
N ALA A 481 26.70 0.65 17.22
CA ALA A 481 27.77 0.93 18.17
C ALA A 481 27.50 2.29 18.86
N PRO A 482 27.70 2.42 20.20
CA PRO A 482 27.53 3.70 20.88
C PRO A 482 28.52 4.74 20.30
N PRO A 483 28.10 6.02 20.18
CA PRO A 483 29.02 7.06 19.72
C PRO A 483 30.20 7.18 20.69
N PRO A 484 31.41 7.46 20.22
CA PRO A 484 32.58 7.60 21.07
C PRO A 484 32.34 8.78 22.04
N VAL A 485 32.53 8.49 23.33
CA VAL A 485 32.53 9.51 24.39
C VAL A 485 33.73 10.43 24.14
N VAL A 486 33.45 11.64 23.69
CA VAL A 486 34.48 12.70 23.65
C VAL A 486 34.70 13.16 25.08
N SER A 487 35.82 12.73 25.65
CA SER A 487 36.34 13.28 26.90
C SER A 487 36.85 14.69 26.65
N SER A 488 36.38 15.63 27.46
CA SER A 488 36.73 17.05 27.53
C SER A 488 38.26 17.30 27.67
#